data_2ba45c6f0f579d46178c6b21ab9f66c5
#
_entry.id   2ba45c6f0f579d46178c6b21ab9f66c5
#
_cell.length_a   1.000
_cell.length_b   1.000
_cell.length_c   1.000
_cell.angle_alpha   90.00
_cell.angle_beta   90.00
_cell.angle_gamma   90.00
#
_symmetry.space_group_name_H-M   'P 1'
#
loop_
_entity.id
_entity.type
_entity.pdbx_description
1 polymer ?
#
loop_
_entity_poly.entity_id
_entity_poly.type
_entity_poly.pdbx_seq_one_letter_code
_entity_poly.pdbx_strand_id
1 'polypeptide(L)'
;HSGIIKQQVTLLDASKLELKLIALIQISMDRHTPDRFDIFEEKVRTFPEVTECLLITGQSADYQLKVVIPDMEYYQEFLLNKITKIEGVTDVHSSFILREVLSTTELPLNHITS
;
A
#
# COMPACT_ATOMS: atom_id res chain seq x y z
N HIS A 1 -12.04 -13.04 5.52
CA HIS A 1 -11.53 -13.32 5.40
C HIS A 1 -11.37 -13.23 5.42
N SER A 2 -12.05 -13.08 5.40
CA SER A 2 -11.57 -13.19 5.14
C SER A 2 -11.57 -13.29 5.11
N GLY A 3 -12.04 -12.94 5.11
CA GLY A 3 -11.70 -13.13 4.49
C GLY A 3 -11.87 -13.21 4.36
N ILE A 4 -12.16 -13.12 4.07
CA ILE A 4 -11.91 -13.37 3.47
C ILE A 4 -11.78 -13.58 3.28
N ILE A 5 -12.08 -13.48 2.99
CA ILE A 5 -11.58 -13.87 2.37
C ILE A 5 -11.40 -14.11 2.12
N LYS A 6 -11.42 -14.20 1.89
CA LYS A 6 -11.06 -14.50 1.32
C LYS A 6 -11.10 -14.42 1.08
N GLN A 7 -11.55 -14.19 0.84
CA GLN A 7 -11.43 -14.12 0.25
C GLN A 7 -11.54 -13.76 0.12
N GLN A 8 -11.93 -13.58 -0.11
CA GLN A 8 -11.92 -13.14 -0.60
C GLN A 8 -12.11 -12.86 -0.91
N VAL A 9 -12.24 -12.87 -1.16
CA VAL A 9 -12.29 -12.34 -1.77
C VAL A 9 -12.59 -12.01 -2.04
N THR A 10 -12.91 -12.03 -2.40
CA THR A 10 -13.06 -11.48 -2.91
C THR A 10 -12.99 -11.01 -3.22
N LEU A 11 -13.20 -11.42 -2.75
CA LEU A 11 -12.77 -10.46 -3.30
C LEU A 11 -12.80 -10.25 -4.59
N LEU A 12 -12.56 -10.89 -4.97
CA LEU A 12 -12.19 -10.10 -6.00
C LEU A 12 -12.67 -10.65 -7.28
N ASP A 13 -13.82 -10.22 -7.63
CA ASP A 13 -14.36 -10.37 -8.97
C ASP A 13 -13.53 -9.49 -9.89
N ALA A 14 -12.89 -10.07 -10.86
CA ALA A 14 -11.98 -9.34 -11.74
C ALA A 14 -12.71 -8.24 -12.52
N SER A 15 -13.95 -8.47 -12.86
CA SER A 15 -14.70 -7.46 -13.61
C SER A 15 -14.89 -6.19 -12.80
N LYS A 16 -14.88 -6.31 -11.50
CA LYS A 16 -15.00 -5.14 -10.64
C LYS A 16 -13.68 -4.45 -10.42
N LEU A 17 -12.58 -5.15 -10.68
CA LEU A 17 -11.26 -4.58 -10.48
C LEU A 17 -10.93 -3.52 -11.51
N GLU A 18 -11.51 -3.60 -12.68
CA GLU A 18 -11.20 -2.62 -13.72
C GLU A 18 -11.64 -1.22 -13.35
N LEU A 19 -12.55 -1.11 -12.38
CA LEU A 19 -13.02 0.18 -11.92
C LEU A 19 -12.23 0.70 -10.73
N LYS A 20 -11.23 -0.04 -10.28
CA LYS A 20 -10.47 0.33 -9.11
C LYS A 20 -9.26 1.16 -9.49
N LEU A 21 -8.84 1.97 -8.54
CA LEU A 21 -7.58 2.68 -8.64
C LEU A 21 -6.56 2.00 -7.75
N ILE A 22 -5.32 1.93 -8.23
CA ILE A 22 -4.22 1.43 -7.45
C ILE A 22 -3.25 2.58 -7.25
N ALA A 23 -3.01 2.94 -6.01
CA ALA A 23 -2.14 4.05 -5.67
C ALA A 23 -0.89 3.53 -4.97
N LEU A 24 0.23 4.16 -5.30
CA LEU A 24 1.47 3.97 -4.56
C LEU A 24 1.69 5.23 -3.74
N ILE A 25 1.78 5.08 -2.43
CA ILE A 25 1.91 6.19 -1.52
C ILE A 25 3.28 6.12 -0.86
N GLN A 26 4.08 7.16 -1.04
CA GLN A 26 5.37 7.26 -0.38
C GLN A 26 5.23 8.16 0.82
N ILE A 27 5.69 7.68 1.98
CA ILE A 27 5.46 8.34 3.26
C ILE A 27 6.80 8.58 3.93
N SER A 28 6.97 9.82 4.41
CA SER A 28 8.15 10.20 5.20
C SER A 28 7.75 10.32 6.65
N MET A 29 8.66 9.89 7.54
CA MET A 29 8.43 9.90 8.97
C MET A 29 9.27 10.99 9.63
N ASP A 30 8.77 11.51 10.76
CA ASP A 30 9.47 12.54 11.50
C ASP A 30 10.71 11.99 12.21
N ARG A 31 10.69 10.72 12.56
CA ARG A 31 11.81 10.08 13.25
C ARG A 31 12.03 8.69 12.68
N HIS A 32 13.28 8.27 12.71
CA HIS A 32 13.67 6.96 12.17
C HIS A 32 14.06 6.03 13.31
N THR A 33 13.17 5.89 14.29
CA THR A 33 13.37 5.04 15.45
C THR A 33 12.44 3.84 15.40
N PRO A 34 12.84 2.70 16.00
CA PRO A 34 12.01 1.51 15.95
C PRO A 34 10.61 1.70 16.53
N ASP A 35 10.50 2.46 17.61
CA ASP A 35 9.21 2.69 18.22
C ASP A 35 8.28 3.49 17.30
N ARG A 36 8.82 4.48 16.60
CA ARG A 36 8.02 5.28 15.66
C ARG A 36 7.57 4.43 14.48
N PHE A 37 8.46 3.59 13.99
CA PHE A 37 8.13 2.68 12.89
C PHE A 37 7.07 1.66 13.34
N ASP A 38 7.20 1.15 14.55
CA ASP A 38 6.24 0.16 15.06
C ASP A 38 4.83 0.76 15.14
N ILE A 39 4.72 1.99 15.60
CA ILE A 39 3.42 2.67 15.68
C ILE A 39 2.79 2.79 14.29
N PHE A 40 3.59 3.22 13.32
CA PHE A 40 3.11 3.37 11.96
C PHE A 40 2.65 2.03 11.38
N GLU A 41 3.48 1.00 11.53
CA GLU A 41 3.19 -0.30 10.95
C GLU A 41 1.96 -0.94 11.58
N GLU A 42 1.81 -0.80 12.89
CA GLU A 42 0.62 -1.30 13.56
C GLU A 42 -0.64 -0.66 13.02
N LYS A 43 -0.59 0.65 12.82
CA LYS A 43 -1.75 1.36 12.31
C LYS A 43 -2.09 0.96 10.88
N VAL A 44 -1.07 0.84 10.04
CA VAL A 44 -1.28 0.48 8.64
C VAL A 44 -1.90 -0.90 8.52
N ARG A 45 -1.54 -1.82 9.42
CA ARG A 45 -2.10 -3.17 9.38
C ARG A 45 -3.61 -3.18 9.60
N THR A 46 -4.17 -2.13 10.17
CA THR A 46 -5.61 -2.05 10.38
C THR A 46 -6.37 -1.55 9.16
N PHE A 47 -5.68 -1.11 8.12
CA PHE A 47 -6.32 -0.55 6.94
C PHE A 47 -6.48 -1.62 5.87
N PRO A 48 -7.73 -2.05 5.60
CA PRO A 48 -7.93 -3.09 4.58
C PRO A 48 -7.59 -2.61 3.17
N GLU A 49 -7.55 -1.29 2.95
CA GLU A 49 -7.21 -0.74 1.64
C GLU A 49 -5.75 -0.99 1.26
N VAL A 50 -4.88 -1.17 2.25
CA VAL A 50 -3.46 -1.33 2.00
C VAL A 50 -3.14 -2.78 1.71
N THR A 51 -2.57 -3.04 0.53
CA THR A 51 -2.20 -4.39 0.13
C THR A 51 -0.71 -4.67 0.30
N GLU A 52 0.12 -3.63 0.35
CA GLU A 52 1.55 -3.77 0.58
C GLU A 52 2.05 -2.60 1.39
N CYS A 53 3.01 -2.88 2.25
CA CYS A 53 3.68 -1.85 3.03
C CYS A 53 5.15 -2.22 3.10
N LEU A 54 6.00 -1.39 2.51
CA LEU A 54 7.43 -1.65 2.40
C LEU A 54 8.22 -0.53 3.05
N LEU A 55 9.19 -0.90 3.86
CA LEU A 55 10.18 0.04 4.38
C LEU A 55 11.29 0.11 3.35
N ILE A 56 11.54 1.30 2.82
CA ILE A 56 12.47 1.45 1.71
C ILE A 56 13.65 2.32 2.13
N THR A 57 14.74 2.23 1.36
CA THR A 57 15.92 3.04 1.58
C THR A 57 16.36 3.65 0.26
N GLY A 58 17.24 4.66 0.35
CA GLY A 58 17.81 5.27 -0.83
C GLY A 58 17.01 6.41 -1.41
N GLN A 59 15.91 6.78 -0.77
CA GLN A 59 15.06 7.88 -1.18
C GLN A 59 14.69 8.73 0.03
N SER A 60 14.02 9.84 -0.24
CA SER A 60 13.58 10.69 0.86
C SER A 60 12.42 10.08 1.65
N ALA A 61 11.68 9.17 1.04
CA ALA A 61 10.58 8.51 1.71
C ALA A 61 11.05 7.31 2.51
N ASP A 62 10.33 6.98 3.57
CA ASP A 62 10.65 5.86 4.43
C ASP A 62 9.81 4.64 4.15
N TYR A 63 8.55 4.84 3.77
CA TYR A 63 7.63 3.74 3.49
C TYR A 63 6.98 3.92 2.14
N GLN A 64 6.68 2.80 1.50
CA GLN A 64 5.88 2.80 0.29
C GLN A 64 4.71 1.85 0.51
N LEU A 65 3.50 2.36 0.33
CA LEU A 65 2.29 1.57 0.45
C LEU A 65 1.67 1.37 -0.92
N LYS A 66 1.06 0.21 -1.11
CA LYS A 66 0.22 -0.03 -2.26
C LYS A 66 -1.21 -0.14 -1.78
N VAL A 67 -2.07 0.69 -2.33
CA VAL A 67 -3.45 0.83 -1.88
C VAL A 67 -4.40 0.59 -3.04
N VAL A 68 -5.44 -0.18 -2.80
CA VAL A 68 -6.46 -0.46 -3.81
C VAL A 68 -7.78 0.15 -3.32
N ILE A 69 -8.33 1.04 -4.12
CA ILE A 69 -9.51 1.80 -3.75
C ILE A 69 -10.46 1.90 -4.94
N PRO A 70 -11.76 2.16 -4.70
CA PRO A 70 -12.73 2.17 -5.80
C PRO A 70 -12.65 3.39 -6.71
N ASP A 71 -12.34 4.57 -6.15
CA ASP A 71 -12.33 5.79 -6.96
C ASP A 71 -11.51 6.87 -6.28
N MET A 72 -11.40 8.02 -6.94
CA MET A 72 -10.61 9.14 -6.43
C MET A 72 -11.21 9.76 -5.19
N GLU A 73 -12.52 9.79 -5.10
CA GLU A 73 -13.17 10.38 -3.93
C GLU A 73 -12.85 9.56 -2.69
N TYR A 74 -12.91 8.25 -2.82
CA TYR A 74 -12.54 7.36 -1.73
C TYR A 74 -11.07 7.55 -1.36
N TYR A 75 -10.21 7.72 -2.37
CA TYR A 75 -8.79 7.90 -2.11
C TYR A 75 -8.53 9.16 -1.29
N GLN A 76 -9.17 10.25 -1.63
CA GLN A 76 -8.99 11.50 -0.89
C GLN A 76 -9.43 11.35 0.56
N GLU A 77 -10.56 10.70 0.77
CA GLU A 77 -11.03 10.43 2.12
C GLU A 77 -10.06 9.56 2.89
N PHE A 78 -9.57 8.51 2.25
CA PHE A 78 -8.62 7.60 2.88
C PHE A 78 -7.34 8.33 3.25
N LEU A 79 -6.83 9.12 2.33
CA LEU A 79 -5.58 9.83 2.56
C LEU A 79 -5.71 10.83 3.71
N LEU A 80 -6.76 11.65 3.67
CA LEU A 80 -6.92 12.75 4.63
C LEU A 80 -7.36 12.26 6.00
N ASN A 81 -8.13 11.19 6.07
CA ASN A 81 -8.71 10.75 7.33
C ASN A 81 -7.98 9.59 7.97
N LYS A 82 -7.15 8.89 7.22
CA LYS A 82 -6.42 7.74 7.76
C LYS A 82 -4.92 7.93 7.69
N ILE A 83 -4.37 8.14 6.50
CA ILE A 83 -2.92 8.16 6.34
C ILE A 83 -2.28 9.36 7.03
N THR A 84 -2.80 10.55 6.76
CA THR A 84 -2.19 11.76 7.32
C THR A 84 -2.41 11.89 8.81
N LYS A 85 -3.29 11.08 9.38
CA LYS A 85 -3.55 11.11 10.82
C LYS A 85 -2.67 10.17 11.62
N ILE A 86 -1.84 9.38 10.96
CA ILE A 86 -0.94 8.49 11.67
C ILE A 86 0.17 9.32 12.29
N GLU A 87 0.44 9.05 13.57
CA GLU A 87 1.46 9.78 14.30
C GLU A 87 2.82 9.58 13.63
N GLY A 88 3.54 10.68 13.40
CA GLY A 88 4.87 10.63 12.83
C GLY A 88 4.93 10.85 11.33
N VAL A 89 3.81 10.82 10.63
CA VAL A 89 3.79 11.07 9.20
C VAL A 89 3.99 12.55 8.94
N THR A 90 5.04 12.89 8.17
CA THR A 90 5.36 14.28 7.87
C THR A 90 5.10 14.66 6.44
N ASP A 91 5.19 13.69 5.52
CA ASP A 91 5.07 13.99 4.11
C ASP A 91 4.50 12.79 3.38
N VAL A 92 3.68 13.04 2.37
CA VAL A 92 3.00 12.00 1.62
C VAL A 92 3.01 12.37 0.16
N HIS A 93 3.47 11.43 -0.68
CA HIS A 93 3.46 11.59 -2.12
C HIS A 93 2.72 10.42 -2.75
N SER A 94 1.80 10.73 -3.64
CA SER A 94 0.93 9.72 -4.24
C SER A 94 1.20 9.60 -5.73
N SER A 95 1.20 8.36 -6.21
CA SER A 95 1.28 8.06 -7.64
C SER A 95 0.23 7.00 -7.93
N PHE A 96 -0.30 7.02 -9.14
CA PHE A 96 -1.32 6.06 -9.53
C PHE A 96 -0.80 5.17 -10.63
N ILE A 97 -1.14 3.89 -10.55
CA ILE A 97 -0.73 2.93 -11.56
C ILE A 97 -1.70 3.05 -12.73
N LEU A 98 -1.16 3.42 -13.88
CA LEU A 98 -1.96 3.56 -15.09
C LEU A 98 -2.12 2.25 -15.83
N ARG A 99 -1.10 1.40 -15.75
CA ARG A 99 -1.11 0.13 -16.45
C ARG A 99 -0.14 -0.82 -15.75
N GLU A 100 -0.59 -2.03 -15.52
CA GLU A 100 0.27 -3.07 -15.01
C GLU A 100 0.75 -3.91 -16.18
N VAL A 101 2.02 -3.77 -16.53
CA VAL A 101 2.59 -4.42 -17.71
C VAL A 101 2.93 -5.86 -17.41
N LEU A 102 3.41 -6.12 -16.20
CA LEU A 102 3.82 -7.44 -15.79
C LEU A 102 3.64 -7.57 -14.29
N SER A 103 3.03 -8.65 -13.86
CA SER A 103 2.88 -8.95 -12.45
C SER A 103 2.88 -10.46 -12.27
N THR A 104 3.83 -10.96 -11.48
CA THR A 104 3.92 -12.39 -11.21
C THR A 104 4.46 -12.61 -9.82
N THR A 105 3.98 -13.65 -9.18
CA THR A 105 4.49 -14.07 -7.88
C THR A 105 5.57 -15.14 -8.02
N GLU A 106 5.80 -15.61 -9.24
CA GLU A 106 6.82 -16.63 -9.47
C GLU A 106 8.18 -15.99 -9.65
N LEU A 107 9.15 -16.51 -8.93
CA LEU A 107 10.51 -16.03 -9.05
C LEU A 107 11.21 -16.76 -10.19
N PRO A 108 12.02 -16.06 -10.98
CA PRO A 108 12.76 -16.70 -12.05
C PRO A 108 13.96 -17.45 -11.46
N LEU A 109 13.72 -18.67 -11.02
CA LEU A 109 14.73 -19.44 -10.30
C LEU A 109 16.00 -19.65 -11.11
N ASN A 110 15.89 -19.67 -12.42
CA ASN A 110 17.08 -19.81 -13.27
C ASN A 110 18.05 -18.68 -13.06
N HIS A 111 17.55 -17.48 -12.75
CA HIS A 111 18.39 -16.33 -12.50
C HIS A 111 18.97 -16.36 -11.10
N ILE A 112 18.26 -16.97 -10.16
CA ILE A 112 18.62 -16.89 -8.76
C ILE A 112 19.62 -17.97 -8.39
N THR A 113 19.49 -19.14 -9.00
CA THR A 113 20.29 -20.31 -8.62
C THR A 113 21.60 -20.45 -9.37
N SER A 114 21.82 -19.64 -10.38
CA SER A 114 23.04 -19.75 -11.21
C SER A 114 24.28 -19.18 -10.53
#